data_a06eb45dc1650bc63c27c2950393910d
#
_entry.id   a06eb45dc1650bc63c27c2950393910d
#
_cell.length_a   1.000
_cell.length_b   1.000
_cell.length_c   1.000
_cell.angle_alpha   90.00
_cell.angle_beta   90.00
_cell.angle_gamma   90.00
#
_symmetry.space_group_name_H-M   'P 1'
#
loop_
_entity.id
_entity.type
_entity.pdbx_description
1 polymer ?
#
loop_
_entity_poly.entity_id
_entity_poly.type
_entity_poly.pdbx_seq_one_letter_code
_entity_poly.pdbx_strand_id
1 'polypeptide(L)'
;MESLVSAFVVDLHIVLVLAVIAGALAVIVKGADLLVDEAVALSVTWGVPKMLIGATIVSLGTTLPETAVSVMAAARGLPGLALGNAVGSIIADTGLILGLAAIIGVVPIEKRVVNRQSWIQVGSAGLLIVASLPFLSLRTVFVDGGRIPQWVGAGFLCLLVLYIWRSIAWSRRDSATGAAGPIAIEEDRIHPTAHPVVSLLKLLAGIALVVVGSQILIPAVEETAHRLRIPDAIIAATLVALGTSLPELVTAIAAVRKGHGELALGNVIGADILNVLFVAGASAALTPGGLLVPPEFFRLYFPSMIFVIAVLRFGISGSRDRLGRPAAIALLVAYVITVAAGYLLPVASL
;
A
#
# COMPACT_ATOMS: atom_id res chain seq x y z
N MET A 1 17.32 10.37 0.35
CA MET A 1 16.69 11.71 0.15
C MET A 1 16.13 12.21 1.47
N GLU A 2 15.42 11.38 2.21
CA GLU A 2 14.85 11.72 3.51
C GLU A 2 15.87 12.32 4.50
N SER A 3 17.02 11.68 4.69
CA SER A 3 18.09 12.18 5.57
C SER A 3 18.67 13.54 5.16
N LEU A 4 18.70 13.82 3.86
CA LEU A 4 19.15 15.13 3.34
C LEU A 4 18.09 16.22 3.60
N VAL A 5 16.82 15.86 3.43
CA VAL A 5 15.70 16.78 3.72
C VAL A 5 15.61 17.05 5.21
N SER A 6 15.73 16.04 6.06
CA SER A 6 15.77 16.19 7.54
C SER A 6 16.87 17.17 7.95
N ALA A 7 18.11 16.93 7.48
CA ALA A 7 19.23 17.83 7.80
C ALA A 7 18.99 19.26 7.33
N PHE A 8 18.37 19.46 6.17
CA PHE A 8 18.06 20.77 5.64
C PHE A 8 16.96 21.49 6.43
N VAL A 9 15.89 20.75 6.81
CA VAL A 9 14.69 21.33 7.46
C VAL A 9 14.97 21.72 8.91
N VAL A 10 15.86 21.00 9.62
CA VAL A 10 16.25 21.29 11.02
C VAL A 10 16.80 22.70 11.18
N ASP A 11 17.57 23.19 10.22
CA ASP A 11 18.19 24.53 10.28
C ASP A 11 17.27 25.66 9.80
N LEU A 12 16.09 25.34 9.22
CA LEU A 12 15.17 26.35 8.69
C LEU A 12 14.35 27.03 9.78
N HIS A 13 14.04 28.31 9.58
CA HIS A 13 13.04 29.00 10.38
C HIS A 13 11.66 28.36 10.19
N ILE A 14 10.82 28.29 11.23
CA ILE A 14 9.51 27.60 11.21
C ILE A 14 8.62 28.03 10.04
N VAL A 15 8.64 29.30 9.64
CA VAL A 15 7.87 29.81 8.49
C VAL A 15 8.32 29.14 7.19
N LEU A 16 9.62 28.88 7.03
CA LEU A 16 10.15 28.18 5.86
C LEU A 16 9.79 26.70 5.89
N VAL A 17 9.80 26.06 7.07
CA VAL A 17 9.32 24.68 7.22
C VAL A 17 7.86 24.56 6.81
N LEU A 18 7.00 25.47 7.26
CA LEU A 18 5.60 25.53 6.86
C LEU A 18 5.44 25.77 5.35
N ALA A 19 6.30 26.58 4.74
CA ALA A 19 6.31 26.78 3.29
C ALA A 19 6.74 25.52 2.55
N VAL A 20 7.71 24.74 3.06
CA VAL A 20 8.11 23.43 2.52
C VAL A 20 6.93 22.44 2.60
N ILE A 21 6.23 22.39 3.73
CA ILE A 21 5.03 21.56 3.91
C ILE A 21 3.96 21.92 2.86
N ALA A 22 3.64 23.22 2.74
CA ALA A 22 2.64 23.68 1.76
C ALA A 22 3.04 23.36 0.31
N GLY A 23 4.33 23.56 -0.03
CA GLY A 23 4.89 23.22 -1.33
C GLY A 23 4.83 21.72 -1.62
N ALA A 24 5.24 20.88 -0.66
CA ALA A 24 5.18 19.42 -0.78
C ALA A 24 3.73 18.93 -0.96
N LEU A 25 2.78 19.45 -0.18
CA LEU A 25 1.36 19.12 -0.34
C LEU A 25 0.84 19.51 -1.73
N ALA A 26 1.21 20.69 -2.25
CA ALA A 26 0.82 21.10 -3.59
C ALA A 26 1.38 20.17 -4.67
N VAL A 27 2.65 19.74 -4.54
CA VAL A 27 3.28 18.77 -5.45
C VAL A 27 2.57 17.41 -5.38
N ILE A 28 2.29 16.90 -4.18
CA ILE A 28 1.60 15.63 -3.97
C ILE A 28 0.20 15.65 -4.62
N VAL A 29 -0.59 16.71 -4.37
CA VAL A 29 -1.95 16.83 -4.94
C VAL A 29 -1.89 16.86 -6.46
N LYS A 30 -0.99 17.66 -7.05
CA LYS A 30 -0.83 17.70 -8.51
C LYS A 30 -0.33 16.39 -9.10
N GLY A 31 0.59 15.72 -8.40
CA GLY A 31 1.08 14.39 -8.77
C GLY A 31 -0.04 13.34 -8.76
N ALA A 32 -0.85 13.32 -7.70
CA ALA A 32 -1.98 12.40 -7.58
C ALA A 32 -3.07 12.66 -8.63
N ASP A 33 -3.37 13.93 -8.91
CA ASP A 33 -4.30 14.31 -9.98
C ASP A 33 -3.83 13.80 -11.34
N LEU A 34 -2.55 14.05 -11.69
CA LEU A 34 -1.95 13.58 -12.93
C LEU A 34 -1.93 12.05 -13.02
N LEU A 35 -1.56 11.38 -11.93
CA LEU A 35 -1.52 9.92 -11.84
C LEU A 35 -2.89 9.31 -12.12
N VAL A 36 -3.94 9.82 -11.46
CA VAL A 36 -5.31 9.30 -11.61
C VAL A 36 -5.82 9.52 -13.03
N ASP A 37 -5.64 10.72 -13.59
CA ASP A 37 -6.11 11.04 -14.94
C ASP A 37 -5.46 10.13 -15.99
N GLU A 38 -4.15 9.94 -15.92
CA GLU A 38 -3.42 9.11 -16.88
C GLU A 38 -3.65 7.60 -16.64
N ALA A 39 -3.88 7.16 -15.41
CA ALA A 39 -4.29 5.79 -15.11
C ALA A 39 -5.66 5.47 -15.74
N VAL A 40 -6.60 6.40 -15.67
CA VAL A 40 -7.91 6.27 -16.31
C VAL A 40 -7.77 6.29 -17.83
N ALA A 41 -6.97 7.21 -18.39
CA ALA A 41 -6.72 7.29 -19.83
C ALA A 41 -6.10 5.98 -20.37
N LEU A 42 -5.12 5.41 -19.67
CA LEU A 42 -4.52 4.12 -20.03
C LEU A 42 -5.50 2.96 -19.91
N SER A 43 -6.38 2.97 -18.90
CA SER A 43 -7.44 1.98 -18.72
C SER A 43 -8.35 1.93 -19.97
N VAL A 44 -8.81 3.10 -20.44
CA VAL A 44 -9.63 3.22 -21.64
C VAL A 44 -8.84 2.79 -22.88
N THR A 45 -7.62 3.31 -23.07
CA THR A 45 -6.80 3.05 -24.27
C THR A 45 -6.43 1.57 -24.42
N TRP A 46 -6.14 0.89 -23.30
CA TRP A 46 -5.78 -0.53 -23.33
C TRP A 46 -6.98 -1.48 -23.18
N GLY A 47 -8.17 -0.95 -22.93
CA GLY A 47 -9.36 -1.76 -22.66
C GLY A 47 -9.22 -2.59 -21.37
N VAL A 48 -8.54 -2.07 -20.36
CA VAL A 48 -8.23 -2.74 -19.09
C VAL A 48 -9.06 -2.10 -17.98
N PRO A 49 -9.74 -2.86 -17.10
CA PRO A 49 -10.46 -2.28 -15.97
C PRO A 49 -9.56 -1.39 -15.12
N LYS A 50 -10.06 -0.21 -14.70
CA LYS A 50 -9.32 0.76 -13.87
C LYS A 50 -8.75 0.12 -12.59
N MET A 51 -9.51 -0.81 -12.01
CA MET A 51 -9.07 -1.58 -10.85
C MET A 51 -7.76 -2.34 -11.11
N LEU A 52 -7.56 -2.92 -12.31
CA LEU A 52 -6.33 -3.64 -12.63
C LEU A 52 -5.16 -2.71 -12.89
N ILE A 53 -5.37 -1.53 -13.46
CA ILE A 53 -4.33 -0.50 -13.56
C ILE A 53 -3.89 -0.07 -12.16
N GLY A 54 -4.86 0.15 -11.25
CA GLY A 54 -4.59 0.41 -9.83
C GLY A 54 -3.77 -0.70 -9.18
N ALA A 55 -4.21 -1.94 -9.31
CA ALA A 55 -3.60 -3.11 -8.66
C ALA A 55 -2.25 -3.56 -9.28
N THR A 56 -1.78 -2.93 -10.34
CA THR A 56 -0.52 -3.27 -10.99
C THR A 56 0.41 -2.07 -11.12
N ILE A 57 0.17 -1.19 -12.09
CA ILE A 57 1.12 -0.11 -12.43
C ILE A 57 1.15 0.95 -11.32
N VAL A 58 -0.03 1.35 -10.83
CA VAL A 58 -0.11 2.38 -9.79
C VAL A 58 0.48 1.85 -8.49
N SER A 59 0.00 0.70 -8.01
CA SER A 59 0.51 0.10 -6.77
C SER A 59 2.02 -0.21 -6.85
N LEU A 60 2.52 -0.72 -7.98
CA LEU A 60 3.96 -0.96 -8.13
C LEU A 60 4.77 0.34 -7.95
N GLY A 61 4.27 1.45 -8.50
CA GLY A 61 4.96 2.74 -8.38
C GLY A 61 4.90 3.32 -6.97
N THR A 62 3.75 3.24 -6.32
CA THR A 62 3.56 3.79 -4.96
C THR A 62 4.23 2.95 -3.89
N THR A 63 4.37 1.62 -4.09
CA THR A 63 5.06 0.69 -3.16
C THR A 63 6.60 0.68 -3.31
N LEU A 64 7.18 1.45 -4.22
CA LEU A 64 8.64 1.56 -4.33
C LEU A 64 9.32 2.11 -3.06
N PRO A 65 8.79 3.15 -2.37
CA PRO A 65 9.36 3.62 -1.11
C PRO A 65 9.40 2.55 -0.03
N GLU A 66 8.30 1.79 0.14
CA GLU A 66 8.21 0.68 1.08
C GLU A 66 9.29 -0.37 0.79
N THR A 67 9.44 -0.71 -0.49
CA THR A 67 10.46 -1.68 -0.91
C THR A 67 11.86 -1.19 -0.58
N ALA A 68 12.17 0.07 -0.89
CA ALA A 68 13.47 0.66 -0.61
C ALA A 68 13.78 0.68 0.90
N VAL A 69 12.83 1.14 1.71
CA VAL A 69 12.97 1.18 3.18
C VAL A 69 13.16 -0.21 3.76
N SER A 70 12.33 -1.17 3.37
CA SER A 70 12.38 -2.53 3.90
C SER A 70 13.65 -3.28 3.50
N VAL A 71 14.08 -3.15 2.23
CA VAL A 71 15.35 -3.77 1.77
C VAL A 71 16.54 -3.16 2.48
N MET A 72 16.58 -1.83 2.66
CA MET A 72 17.65 -1.17 3.41
C MET A 72 17.68 -1.57 4.89
N ALA A 73 16.50 -1.67 5.52
CA ALA A 73 16.38 -2.13 6.91
C ALA A 73 16.89 -3.58 7.06
N ALA A 74 16.49 -4.47 6.16
CA ALA A 74 16.95 -5.85 6.12
C ALA A 74 18.47 -5.95 5.91
N ALA A 75 19.04 -5.16 4.99
CA ALA A 75 20.48 -5.11 4.73
C ALA A 75 21.29 -4.57 5.94
N ARG A 76 20.67 -3.74 6.80
CA ARG A 76 21.26 -3.23 8.04
C ARG A 76 21.07 -4.15 9.24
N GLY A 77 20.50 -5.35 9.05
CA GLY A 77 20.23 -6.31 10.13
C GLY A 77 19.06 -5.91 11.03
N LEU A 78 18.09 -5.17 10.51
CA LEU A 78 16.85 -4.76 11.18
C LEU A 78 15.63 -5.46 10.57
N PRO A 79 15.52 -6.81 10.68
CA PRO A 79 14.48 -7.58 10.03
C PRO A 79 13.07 -7.25 10.55
N GLY A 80 12.95 -6.92 11.84
CA GLY A 80 11.68 -6.48 12.44
C GLY A 80 11.16 -5.21 11.80
N LEU A 81 12.03 -4.24 11.48
CA LEU A 81 11.66 -3.03 10.78
C LEU A 81 11.27 -3.32 9.31
N ALA A 82 12.05 -4.18 8.62
CA ALA A 82 11.76 -4.54 7.23
C ALA A 82 10.39 -5.21 7.06
N LEU A 83 10.10 -6.21 7.88
CA LEU A 83 8.83 -6.93 7.83
C LEU A 83 7.69 -6.11 8.44
N GLY A 84 8.00 -5.31 9.48
CA GLY A 84 7.05 -4.39 10.12
C GLY A 84 6.53 -3.36 9.15
N ASN A 85 7.38 -2.79 8.32
CA ASN A 85 6.96 -1.88 7.25
C ASN A 85 6.02 -2.59 6.26
N ALA A 86 6.37 -3.78 5.75
CA ALA A 86 5.52 -4.51 4.81
C ALA A 86 4.15 -4.88 5.40
N VAL A 87 4.12 -5.48 6.60
CA VAL A 87 2.86 -5.91 7.25
C VAL A 87 2.06 -4.71 7.77
N GLY A 88 2.76 -3.69 8.28
CA GLY A 88 2.14 -2.45 8.74
C GLY A 88 1.46 -1.69 7.62
N SER A 89 2.08 -1.60 6.43
CA SER A 89 1.47 -1.02 5.24
C SER A 89 0.20 -1.77 4.83
N ILE A 90 0.19 -3.11 4.81
CA ILE A 90 -1.03 -3.89 4.52
C ILE A 90 -2.17 -3.52 5.49
N ILE A 91 -1.86 -3.39 6.78
CA ILE A 91 -2.86 -3.02 7.80
C ILE A 91 -3.36 -1.59 7.59
N ALA A 92 -2.46 -0.64 7.28
CA ALA A 92 -2.80 0.75 7.04
C ALA A 92 -3.57 0.93 5.72
N ASP A 93 -3.11 0.30 4.64
CA ASP A 93 -3.71 0.41 3.31
C ASP A 93 -5.14 -0.13 3.31
N THR A 94 -5.32 -1.36 3.80
CA THR A 94 -6.65 -1.97 3.87
C THR A 94 -7.53 -1.31 4.93
N GLY A 95 -7.03 -1.05 6.13
CA GLY A 95 -7.84 -0.55 7.26
C GLY A 95 -8.11 0.95 7.17
N LEU A 96 -7.05 1.75 7.13
CA LEU A 96 -7.16 3.21 7.17
C LEU A 96 -7.44 3.80 5.79
N ILE A 97 -6.61 3.51 4.80
CA ILE A 97 -6.66 4.20 3.50
C ILE A 97 -7.96 3.85 2.77
N LEU A 98 -8.27 2.57 2.64
CA LEU A 98 -9.51 2.15 1.98
C LEU A 98 -10.75 2.52 2.80
N GLY A 99 -10.67 2.44 4.14
CA GLY A 99 -11.74 2.91 5.02
C GLY A 99 -12.06 4.38 4.82
N LEU A 100 -11.03 5.25 4.79
CA LEU A 100 -11.19 6.68 4.51
C LEU A 100 -11.70 6.93 3.09
N ALA A 101 -11.14 6.27 2.08
CA ALA A 101 -11.56 6.39 0.69
C ALA A 101 -13.06 6.08 0.52
N ALA A 102 -13.54 5.00 1.17
CA ALA A 102 -14.94 4.59 1.10
C ALA A 102 -15.91 5.49 1.90
N ILE A 103 -15.41 6.32 2.83
CA ILE A 103 -16.19 7.38 3.50
C ILE A 103 -16.27 8.63 2.64
N ILE A 104 -15.14 9.01 2.01
CA ILE A 104 -15.00 10.25 1.23
C ILE A 104 -15.73 10.14 -0.11
N GLY A 105 -15.69 8.97 -0.75
CA GLY A 105 -16.28 8.78 -2.06
C GLY A 105 -16.90 7.39 -2.26
N VAL A 106 -17.39 7.14 -3.47
CA VAL A 106 -17.96 5.84 -3.82
C VAL A 106 -16.85 4.91 -4.29
N VAL A 107 -16.76 3.74 -3.68
CA VAL A 107 -15.85 2.66 -4.08
C VAL A 107 -16.68 1.53 -4.69
N PRO A 108 -16.80 1.48 -6.04
CA PRO A 108 -17.58 0.46 -6.72
C PRO A 108 -16.95 -0.92 -6.57
N ILE A 109 -17.79 -1.96 -6.52
CA ILE A 109 -17.36 -3.36 -6.46
C ILE A 109 -17.79 -4.08 -7.74
N GLU A 110 -16.85 -4.18 -8.67
CA GLU A 110 -16.98 -5.10 -9.80
C GLU A 110 -16.66 -6.52 -9.31
N LYS A 111 -17.69 -7.27 -8.93
CA LYS A 111 -17.57 -8.53 -8.17
C LYS A 111 -16.57 -9.51 -8.76
N ARG A 112 -16.49 -9.63 -10.09
CA ARG A 112 -15.60 -10.60 -10.74
C ARG A 112 -14.13 -10.24 -10.53
N VAL A 113 -13.77 -9.00 -10.80
CA VAL A 113 -12.37 -8.51 -10.70
C VAL A 113 -11.98 -8.38 -9.23
N VAL A 114 -12.85 -7.75 -8.42
CA VAL A 114 -12.61 -7.54 -6.99
C VAL A 114 -12.47 -8.86 -6.23
N ASN A 115 -13.36 -9.84 -6.46
CA ASN A 115 -13.26 -11.13 -5.81
C ASN A 115 -11.95 -11.85 -6.16
N ARG A 116 -11.54 -11.81 -7.42
CA ARG A 116 -10.29 -12.43 -7.86
C ARG A 116 -9.08 -11.81 -7.16
N GLN A 117 -8.98 -10.47 -7.19
CA GLN A 117 -7.87 -9.75 -6.58
C GLN A 117 -7.86 -9.91 -5.04
N SER A 118 -9.02 -9.82 -4.40
CA SER A 118 -9.13 -10.01 -2.95
C SER A 118 -8.74 -11.43 -2.51
N TRP A 119 -9.04 -12.48 -3.29
CA TRP A 119 -8.56 -13.82 -2.98
C TRP A 119 -7.06 -13.99 -3.18
N ILE A 120 -6.45 -13.28 -4.14
CA ILE A 120 -4.99 -13.25 -4.29
C ILE A 120 -4.37 -12.53 -3.10
N GLN A 121 -4.97 -11.41 -2.63
CA GLN A 121 -4.55 -10.69 -1.42
C GLN A 121 -4.57 -11.62 -0.19
N VAL A 122 -5.68 -12.32 0.07
CA VAL A 122 -5.79 -13.30 1.16
C VAL A 122 -4.76 -14.41 1.01
N GLY A 123 -4.59 -14.93 -0.21
CA GLY A 123 -3.63 -16.00 -0.49
C GLY A 123 -2.19 -15.55 -0.28
N SER A 124 -1.82 -14.34 -0.69
CA SER A 124 -0.47 -13.79 -0.48
C SER A 124 -0.19 -13.56 1.01
N ALA A 125 -1.14 -13.01 1.76
CA ALA A 125 -1.02 -12.84 3.20
C ALA A 125 -0.86 -14.18 3.94
N GLY A 126 -1.67 -15.18 3.58
CA GLY A 126 -1.53 -16.55 4.09
C GLY A 126 -0.19 -17.18 3.72
N LEU A 127 0.27 -16.96 2.49
CA LEU A 127 1.57 -17.44 2.02
C LEU A 127 2.74 -16.82 2.81
N LEU A 128 2.66 -15.52 3.13
CA LEU A 128 3.67 -14.84 3.97
C LEU A 128 3.75 -15.50 5.35
N ILE A 129 2.60 -15.74 6.00
CA ILE A 129 2.55 -16.38 7.30
C ILE A 129 3.14 -17.78 7.25
N VAL A 130 2.71 -18.59 6.29
CA VAL A 130 3.22 -19.97 6.12
C VAL A 130 4.71 -19.99 5.85
N ALA A 131 5.20 -19.11 4.99
CA ALA A 131 6.62 -18.98 4.66
C ALA A 131 7.48 -18.52 5.86
N SER A 132 6.86 -17.85 6.83
CA SER A 132 7.51 -17.38 8.06
C SER A 132 7.62 -18.44 9.15
N LEU A 133 6.86 -19.54 9.05
CA LEU A 133 6.79 -20.56 10.10
C LEU A 133 8.07 -21.38 10.21
N PRO A 134 8.59 -21.61 11.44
CA PRO A 134 9.68 -22.52 11.70
C PRO A 134 9.16 -23.97 11.77
N PHE A 135 8.96 -24.61 10.62
CA PHE A 135 8.32 -25.95 10.54
C PHE A 135 8.94 -27.03 11.42
N LEU A 136 10.23 -26.92 11.75
CA LEU A 136 10.92 -27.85 12.62
C LEU A 136 10.70 -27.55 14.12
N SER A 137 10.24 -26.36 14.47
CA SER A 137 10.09 -25.89 15.85
C SER A 137 8.83 -25.04 16.06
N LEU A 138 7.69 -25.49 15.52
CA LEU A 138 6.42 -24.78 15.61
C LEU A 138 5.97 -24.45 17.04
N ARG A 139 6.39 -25.26 18.04
CA ARG A 139 6.01 -25.05 19.44
C ARG A 139 6.63 -23.80 20.06
N THR A 140 7.77 -23.35 19.54
CA THR A 140 8.50 -22.19 20.07
C THR A 140 8.29 -20.94 19.21
N VAL A 141 7.43 -20.98 18.18
CA VAL A 141 7.20 -19.86 17.25
C VAL A 141 6.84 -18.55 17.95
N PHE A 142 6.12 -18.62 19.06
CA PHE A 142 5.75 -17.45 19.86
C PHE A 142 6.87 -16.96 20.79
N VAL A 143 8.00 -17.67 20.88
CA VAL A 143 9.16 -17.33 21.70
C VAL A 143 10.36 -17.00 20.81
N ASP A 144 10.67 -17.89 19.87
CA ASP A 144 11.86 -17.81 19.02
C ASP A 144 11.57 -17.10 17.69
N GLY A 145 10.28 -16.94 17.34
CA GLY A 145 9.89 -16.41 16.05
C GLY A 145 10.08 -17.40 14.90
N GLY A 146 10.38 -16.87 13.72
CA GLY A 146 10.55 -17.67 12.52
C GLY A 146 11.56 -17.05 11.54
N ARG A 147 11.54 -17.52 10.30
CA ARG A 147 12.45 -17.03 9.26
C ARG A 147 11.85 -17.27 7.87
N ILE A 148 11.92 -16.28 7.01
CA ILE A 148 11.64 -16.43 5.58
C ILE A 148 12.97 -16.74 4.90
N PRO A 149 13.19 -17.97 4.41
CA PRO A 149 14.42 -18.33 3.73
C PRO A 149 14.66 -17.50 2.48
N GLN A 150 15.92 -17.27 2.12
CA GLN A 150 16.30 -16.46 0.98
C GLN A 150 15.70 -16.96 -0.34
N TRP A 151 15.66 -18.27 -0.56
CA TRP A 151 15.06 -18.89 -1.74
C TRP A 151 13.53 -18.71 -1.79
N VAL A 152 12.85 -18.62 -0.62
CA VAL A 152 11.42 -18.30 -0.55
C VAL A 152 11.19 -16.84 -0.96
N GLY A 153 12.05 -15.92 -0.51
CA GLY A 153 12.03 -14.53 -0.97
C GLY A 153 12.17 -14.42 -2.50
N ALA A 154 13.10 -15.15 -3.09
CA ALA A 154 13.22 -15.25 -4.55
C ALA A 154 11.97 -15.85 -5.20
N GLY A 155 11.36 -16.87 -4.56
CA GLY A 155 10.08 -17.43 -4.98
C GLY A 155 8.94 -16.40 -4.97
N PHE A 156 8.89 -15.52 -3.99
CA PHE A 156 7.90 -14.42 -3.95
C PHE A 156 8.08 -13.46 -5.12
N LEU A 157 9.32 -13.12 -5.48
CA LEU A 157 9.59 -12.29 -6.66
C LEU A 157 9.17 -12.98 -7.97
N CYS A 158 9.37 -14.29 -8.08
CA CYS A 158 8.86 -15.06 -9.22
C CYS A 158 7.31 -15.06 -9.24
N LEU A 159 6.66 -15.21 -8.09
CA LEU A 159 5.20 -15.12 -7.97
C LEU A 159 4.69 -13.71 -8.30
N LEU A 160 5.44 -12.66 -7.99
CA LEU A 160 5.12 -11.30 -8.40
C LEU A 160 5.06 -11.18 -9.93
N VAL A 161 6.08 -11.66 -10.63
CA VAL A 161 6.11 -11.65 -12.10
C VAL A 161 4.92 -12.45 -12.66
N LEU A 162 4.65 -13.61 -12.09
CA LEU A 162 3.48 -14.43 -12.46
C LEU A 162 2.16 -13.70 -12.20
N TYR A 163 2.02 -13.01 -11.06
CA TYR A 163 0.85 -12.23 -10.70
C TYR A 163 0.59 -11.12 -11.73
N ILE A 164 1.61 -10.33 -12.07
CA ILE A 164 1.50 -9.26 -13.06
C ILE A 164 1.11 -9.84 -14.42
N TRP A 165 1.81 -10.88 -14.87
CA TRP A 165 1.51 -11.53 -16.14
C TRP A 165 0.09 -12.09 -16.22
N ARG A 166 -0.36 -12.77 -15.16
CA ARG A 166 -1.73 -13.31 -15.06
C ARG A 166 -2.78 -12.21 -15.01
N SER A 167 -2.53 -11.14 -14.29
CA SER A 167 -3.44 -9.99 -14.21
C SER A 167 -3.66 -9.38 -15.60
N ILE A 168 -2.60 -9.19 -16.39
CA ILE A 168 -2.70 -8.73 -17.77
C ILE A 168 -3.45 -9.74 -18.67
N ALA A 169 -3.14 -11.03 -18.54
CA ALA A 169 -3.78 -12.08 -19.34
C ALA A 169 -5.29 -12.19 -19.03
N TRP A 170 -5.69 -12.07 -17.78
CA TRP A 170 -7.11 -12.06 -17.39
C TRP A 170 -7.83 -10.83 -17.88
N SER A 171 -7.22 -9.66 -17.81
CA SER A 171 -7.80 -8.44 -18.35
C SER A 171 -8.14 -8.58 -19.84
N ARG A 172 -7.20 -9.08 -20.64
CA ARG A 172 -7.43 -9.32 -22.09
C ARG A 172 -8.58 -10.29 -22.36
N ARG A 173 -8.74 -11.32 -21.54
CA ARG A 173 -9.83 -12.29 -21.66
C ARG A 173 -11.18 -11.69 -21.26
N ASP A 174 -11.21 -10.93 -20.16
CA ASP A 174 -12.43 -10.29 -19.67
C ASP A 174 -12.93 -9.24 -20.67
N SER A 175 -12.04 -8.48 -21.30
CA SER A 175 -12.38 -7.56 -22.40
C SER A 175 -12.89 -8.28 -23.64
N ALA A 176 -12.26 -9.38 -24.06
CA ALA A 176 -12.66 -10.14 -25.23
C ALA A 176 -14.03 -10.84 -25.10
N THR A 177 -14.45 -11.17 -23.86
CA THR A 177 -15.73 -11.85 -23.59
C THR A 177 -16.88 -10.88 -23.27
N GLY A 178 -16.66 -9.57 -23.31
CA GLY A 178 -17.65 -8.54 -22.90
C GLY A 178 -18.04 -8.66 -21.43
N ALA A 179 -17.32 -9.48 -20.67
CA ALA A 179 -17.59 -9.75 -19.27
C ALA A 179 -17.05 -8.66 -18.32
N ALA A 180 -16.17 -7.79 -18.81
CA ALA A 180 -16.03 -6.44 -18.29
C ALA A 180 -17.31 -5.72 -18.70
N GLY A 181 -18.16 -5.34 -17.73
CA GLY A 181 -19.34 -4.52 -18.01
C GLY A 181 -18.97 -3.34 -18.90
N PRO A 182 -19.93 -2.71 -19.58
CA PRO A 182 -19.61 -1.59 -20.46
C PRO A 182 -18.70 -0.67 -19.64
N ILE A 183 -17.44 -0.49 -20.11
CA ILE A 183 -16.60 0.59 -19.61
C ILE A 183 -17.50 1.79 -19.84
N ALA A 184 -18.14 2.29 -18.77
CA ALA A 184 -18.98 3.46 -18.85
C ALA A 184 -18.03 4.57 -19.30
N ILE A 185 -18.00 4.74 -20.62
CA ILE A 185 -17.35 5.86 -21.27
C ILE A 185 -18.27 7.01 -20.88
N GLU A 186 -17.95 7.69 -19.78
CA GLU A 186 -18.33 9.07 -19.62
C GLU A 186 -17.56 9.82 -20.71
N GLU A 187 -18.15 9.80 -21.91
CA GLU A 187 -17.59 10.30 -23.18
C GLU A 187 -17.25 11.81 -23.12
N ASP A 188 -17.69 12.53 -22.09
CA ASP A 188 -17.67 14.00 -22.10
C ASP A 188 -16.38 14.65 -21.56
N ARG A 189 -15.39 13.89 -21.06
CA ARG A 189 -14.17 14.53 -20.51
C ARG A 189 -12.83 13.86 -20.81
N ILE A 190 -12.81 12.72 -21.45
CA ILE A 190 -11.55 12.05 -21.79
C ILE A 190 -11.31 12.18 -23.28
N HIS A 191 -10.50 13.15 -23.69
CA HIS A 191 -9.99 13.19 -25.05
C HIS A 191 -9.00 12.04 -25.26
N PRO A 192 -9.29 11.05 -26.12
CA PRO A 192 -8.35 9.96 -26.43
C PRO A 192 -7.25 10.44 -27.39
N THR A 193 -6.58 11.53 -27.06
CA THR A 193 -5.61 12.18 -27.95
C THR A 193 -4.17 11.98 -27.53
N ALA A 194 -3.90 11.34 -26.38
CA ALA A 194 -2.54 11.08 -25.98
C ALA A 194 -2.08 9.71 -26.48
N HIS A 195 -0.95 9.70 -27.18
CA HIS A 195 -0.24 8.46 -27.52
C HIS A 195 0.00 7.65 -26.23
N PRO A 196 -0.28 6.33 -26.16
CA PRO A 196 -0.22 5.56 -24.91
C PRO A 196 1.13 5.65 -24.19
N VAL A 197 2.22 5.87 -24.94
CA VAL A 197 3.54 6.13 -24.36
C VAL A 197 3.58 7.46 -23.59
N VAL A 198 2.91 8.49 -24.11
CA VAL A 198 2.86 9.80 -23.43
C VAL A 198 2.05 9.71 -22.14
N SER A 199 0.90 9.01 -22.16
CA SER A 199 0.11 8.74 -20.96
C SER A 199 0.89 7.93 -19.93
N LEU A 200 1.64 6.92 -20.36
CA LEU A 200 2.51 6.15 -19.45
C LEU A 200 3.61 7.03 -18.83
N LEU A 201 4.26 7.88 -19.61
CA LEU A 201 5.29 8.80 -19.09
C LEU A 201 4.71 9.81 -18.10
N LYS A 202 3.52 10.35 -18.38
CA LYS A 202 2.83 11.26 -17.47
C LYS A 202 2.37 10.54 -16.19
N LEU A 203 1.88 9.30 -16.29
CA LEU A 203 1.54 8.49 -15.13
C LEU A 203 2.78 8.26 -14.24
N LEU A 204 3.91 7.87 -14.83
CA LEU A 204 5.16 7.70 -14.11
C LEU A 204 5.66 9.02 -13.48
N ALA A 205 5.48 10.15 -14.18
CA ALA A 205 5.76 11.47 -13.62
C ALA A 205 4.83 11.80 -12.44
N GLY A 206 3.54 11.46 -12.54
CA GLY A 206 2.59 11.58 -11.43
C GLY A 206 3.01 10.77 -10.20
N ILE A 207 3.38 9.51 -10.40
CA ILE A 207 3.94 8.64 -9.34
C ILE A 207 5.18 9.30 -8.72
N ALA A 208 6.12 9.73 -9.55
CA ALA A 208 7.36 10.36 -9.08
C ALA A 208 7.08 11.62 -8.24
N LEU A 209 6.15 12.48 -8.67
CA LEU A 209 5.74 13.67 -7.92
C LEU A 209 5.14 13.32 -6.56
N VAL A 210 4.26 12.31 -6.50
CA VAL A 210 3.65 11.86 -5.23
C VAL A 210 4.72 11.30 -4.31
N VAL A 211 5.59 10.41 -4.80
CA VAL A 211 6.67 9.79 -4.01
C VAL A 211 7.67 10.83 -3.50
N VAL A 212 8.17 11.70 -4.39
CA VAL A 212 9.13 12.75 -4.00
C VAL A 212 8.52 13.76 -3.05
N GLY A 213 7.27 14.18 -3.33
CA GLY A 213 6.54 15.08 -2.45
C GLY A 213 6.33 14.49 -1.05
N SER A 214 6.00 13.20 -0.95
CA SER A 214 5.85 12.50 0.33
C SER A 214 7.16 12.45 1.10
N GLN A 215 8.28 12.14 0.44
CA GLN A 215 9.61 12.11 1.06
C GLN A 215 10.13 13.50 1.50
N ILE A 216 9.54 14.57 1.01
CA ILE A 216 9.81 15.94 1.48
C ILE A 216 8.85 16.31 2.61
N LEU A 217 7.58 15.93 2.50
CA LEU A 217 6.55 16.28 3.46
C LEU A 217 6.81 15.66 4.84
N ILE A 218 7.15 14.35 4.88
CA ILE A 218 7.29 13.60 6.12
C ILE A 218 8.32 14.22 7.06
N PRO A 219 9.59 14.45 6.66
CA PRO A 219 10.59 15.07 7.55
C PRO A 219 10.21 16.49 7.99
N ALA A 220 9.51 17.25 7.11
CA ALA A 220 9.09 18.61 7.46
C ALA A 220 7.97 18.63 8.51
N VAL A 221 7.03 17.67 8.45
CA VAL A 221 5.99 17.50 9.45
C VAL A 221 6.59 16.96 10.76
N GLU A 222 7.52 16.01 10.69
CA GLU A 222 8.26 15.45 11.81
C GLU A 222 9.03 16.54 12.57
N GLU A 223 9.80 17.36 11.87
CA GLU A 223 10.51 18.50 12.46
C GLU A 223 9.54 19.51 13.11
N THR A 224 8.39 19.76 12.46
CA THR A 224 7.37 20.63 13.05
C THR A 224 6.82 20.05 14.35
N ALA A 225 6.57 18.74 14.39
CA ALA A 225 6.11 18.04 15.59
C ALA A 225 7.14 18.09 16.72
N HIS A 226 8.44 17.90 16.44
CA HIS A 226 9.52 18.06 17.39
C HIS A 226 9.57 19.49 17.98
N ARG A 227 9.45 20.53 17.14
CA ARG A 227 9.40 21.93 17.60
C ARG A 227 8.19 22.23 18.48
N LEU A 228 7.06 21.53 18.23
CA LEU A 228 5.86 21.61 19.07
C LEU A 228 5.97 20.76 20.33
N ARG A 229 7.13 20.12 20.58
CA ARG A 229 7.41 19.23 21.71
C ARG A 229 6.45 18.04 21.78
N ILE A 230 6.00 17.53 20.64
CA ILE A 230 5.26 16.28 20.57
C ILE A 230 6.24 15.14 20.89
N PRO A 231 5.91 14.21 21.80
CA PRO A 231 6.78 13.10 22.16
C PRO A 231 7.16 12.23 20.96
N ASP A 232 8.44 11.85 20.84
CA ASP A 232 8.98 11.03 19.74
C ASP A 232 8.20 9.73 19.53
N ALA A 233 7.71 9.13 20.63
CA ALA A 233 6.88 7.94 20.57
C ALA A 233 5.56 8.16 19.79
N ILE A 234 4.94 9.34 19.91
CA ILE A 234 3.73 9.70 19.16
C ILE A 234 4.09 9.98 17.69
N ILE A 235 5.20 10.68 17.46
CA ILE A 235 5.70 10.97 16.11
C ILE A 235 5.99 9.66 15.38
N ALA A 236 6.77 8.77 15.97
CA ALA A 236 7.09 7.47 15.39
C ALA A 236 5.83 6.62 15.12
N ALA A 237 4.90 6.64 16.06
CA ALA A 237 3.68 5.86 15.98
C ALA A 237 2.69 6.33 14.91
N THR A 238 2.72 7.62 14.56
CA THR A 238 1.74 8.22 13.65
C THR A 238 2.38 8.60 12.30
N LEU A 239 3.44 9.40 12.32
CA LEU A 239 4.04 9.95 11.11
C LEU A 239 4.92 8.94 10.37
N VAL A 240 5.74 8.17 11.08
CA VAL A 240 6.61 7.19 10.44
C VAL A 240 5.80 6.00 9.92
N ALA A 241 4.82 5.53 10.73
CA ALA A 241 3.97 4.42 10.33
C ALA A 241 3.08 4.71 9.11
N LEU A 242 2.67 5.98 8.92
CA LEU A 242 1.89 6.42 7.76
C LEU A 242 2.76 6.95 6.61
N GLY A 243 4.03 7.22 6.90
CA GLY A 243 4.90 7.95 5.99
C GLY A 243 5.13 7.24 4.67
N THR A 244 5.41 5.95 4.72
CA THR A 244 5.65 5.17 3.50
C THR A 244 4.37 4.94 2.71
N SER A 245 3.21 4.75 3.36
CA SER A 245 1.89 4.59 2.72
C SER A 245 1.18 5.92 2.37
N LEU A 246 1.87 7.05 2.50
CA LEU A 246 1.30 8.35 2.11
C LEU A 246 1.00 8.46 0.60
N PRO A 247 1.84 7.92 -0.30
CA PRO A 247 1.52 7.86 -1.73
C PRO A 247 0.21 7.14 -2.02
N GLU A 248 -0.02 5.99 -1.37
CA GLU A 248 -1.25 5.19 -1.48
C GLU A 248 -2.46 5.98 -0.99
N LEU A 249 -2.34 6.64 0.18
CA LEU A 249 -3.41 7.44 0.78
C LEU A 249 -3.84 8.56 -0.16
N VAL A 250 -2.89 9.36 -0.65
CA VAL A 250 -3.20 10.53 -1.49
C VAL A 250 -3.78 10.09 -2.83
N THR A 251 -3.22 9.03 -3.42
CA THR A 251 -3.72 8.46 -4.68
C THR A 251 -5.15 7.93 -4.53
N ALA A 252 -5.44 7.18 -3.44
CA ALA A 252 -6.77 6.66 -3.17
C ALA A 252 -7.80 7.80 -2.97
N ILE A 253 -7.45 8.83 -2.21
CA ILE A 253 -8.32 10.00 -2.00
C ILE A 253 -8.55 10.76 -3.31
N ALA A 254 -7.51 10.98 -4.12
CA ALA A 254 -7.65 11.64 -5.42
C ALA A 254 -8.56 10.82 -6.35
N ALA A 255 -8.39 9.49 -6.41
CA ALA A 255 -9.19 8.60 -7.23
C ALA A 255 -10.68 8.66 -6.84
N VAL A 256 -11.02 8.53 -5.55
CA VAL A 256 -12.43 8.58 -5.13
C VAL A 256 -13.06 9.96 -5.31
N ARG A 257 -12.30 11.05 -5.13
CA ARG A 257 -12.79 12.41 -5.38
C ARG A 257 -13.09 12.67 -6.87
N LYS A 258 -12.36 12.02 -7.75
CA LYS A 258 -12.58 12.08 -9.20
C LYS A 258 -13.62 11.06 -9.71
N GLY A 259 -14.25 10.29 -8.82
CA GLY A 259 -15.25 9.28 -9.18
C GLY A 259 -14.66 7.94 -9.68
N HIS A 260 -13.36 7.71 -9.46
CA HIS A 260 -12.65 6.50 -9.87
C HIS A 260 -12.31 5.59 -8.68
N GLY A 261 -13.30 5.32 -7.81
CA GLY A 261 -13.11 4.51 -6.60
C GLY A 261 -12.65 3.08 -6.85
N GLU A 262 -12.91 2.52 -8.03
CA GLU A 262 -12.38 1.22 -8.45
C GLU A 262 -10.85 1.24 -8.62
N LEU A 263 -10.26 2.38 -9.01
CA LEU A 263 -8.82 2.58 -9.08
C LEU A 263 -8.21 2.59 -7.66
N ALA A 264 -8.88 3.28 -6.72
CA ALA A 264 -8.46 3.30 -5.31
C ALA A 264 -8.48 1.90 -4.68
N LEU A 265 -9.56 1.13 -4.89
CA LEU A 265 -9.68 -0.25 -4.41
C LEU A 265 -8.60 -1.14 -5.02
N GLY A 266 -8.34 -0.97 -6.31
CA GLY A 266 -7.29 -1.68 -7.03
C GLY A 266 -5.91 -1.36 -6.45
N ASN A 267 -5.59 -0.07 -6.27
CA ASN A 267 -4.31 0.37 -5.72
C ASN A 267 -4.05 -0.25 -4.34
N VAL A 268 -5.02 -0.18 -3.42
CA VAL A 268 -4.89 -0.75 -2.07
C VAL A 268 -4.70 -2.27 -2.10
N ILE A 269 -5.57 -3.03 -2.78
CA ILE A 269 -5.43 -4.49 -2.86
C ILE A 269 -4.12 -4.89 -3.57
N GLY A 270 -3.73 -4.13 -4.59
CA GLY A 270 -2.47 -4.34 -5.29
C GLY A 270 -1.26 -4.08 -4.41
N ALA A 271 -1.25 -2.97 -3.65
CA ALA A 271 -0.20 -2.64 -2.70
C ALA A 271 -0.05 -3.72 -1.62
N ASP A 272 -1.15 -4.27 -1.09
CA ASP A 272 -1.11 -5.37 -0.13
C ASP A 272 -0.44 -6.63 -0.72
N ILE A 273 -0.77 -6.99 -1.97
CA ILE A 273 -0.14 -8.12 -2.66
C ILE A 273 1.36 -7.84 -2.89
N LEU A 274 1.72 -6.61 -3.27
CA LEU A 274 3.10 -6.20 -3.49
C LEU A 274 3.89 -6.12 -2.19
N ASN A 275 3.29 -5.70 -1.09
CA ASN A 275 3.93 -5.71 0.22
C ASN A 275 4.38 -7.13 0.64
N VAL A 276 3.62 -8.16 0.25
CA VAL A 276 4.07 -9.55 0.43
C VAL A 276 5.08 -9.96 -0.62
N LEU A 277 4.71 -9.89 -1.91
CA LEU A 277 5.48 -10.53 -2.97
C LEU A 277 6.74 -9.73 -3.34
N PHE A 278 6.67 -8.40 -3.27
CA PHE A 278 7.78 -7.53 -3.63
C PHE A 278 8.56 -7.08 -2.39
N VAL A 279 7.92 -6.41 -1.42
CA VAL A 279 8.62 -5.82 -0.26
C VAL A 279 9.23 -6.90 0.63
N ALA A 280 8.41 -7.83 1.16
CA ALA A 280 8.92 -8.93 1.98
C ALA A 280 9.77 -9.91 1.14
N GLY A 281 9.38 -10.15 -0.12
CA GLY A 281 10.11 -11.00 -1.06
C GLY A 281 11.53 -10.49 -1.32
N ALA A 282 11.68 -9.22 -1.70
CA ALA A 282 13.00 -8.60 -1.95
C ALA A 282 13.83 -8.52 -0.67
N SER A 283 13.22 -8.13 0.45
CA SER A 283 13.91 -8.09 1.75
C SER A 283 14.47 -9.46 2.14
N ALA A 284 13.69 -10.53 1.98
CA ALA A 284 14.15 -11.88 2.28
C ALA A 284 15.18 -12.39 1.27
N ALA A 285 14.99 -12.14 -0.03
CA ALA A 285 15.90 -12.59 -1.09
C ALA A 285 17.28 -11.95 -1.00
N LEU A 286 17.36 -10.68 -0.57
CA LEU A 286 18.61 -9.93 -0.46
C LEU A 286 19.31 -10.07 0.89
N THR A 287 18.64 -10.64 1.90
CA THR A 287 19.23 -10.85 3.24
C THR A 287 19.98 -12.18 3.30
N PRO A 288 21.30 -12.20 3.52
CA PRO A 288 22.05 -13.45 3.68
C PRO A 288 21.46 -14.33 4.81
N GLY A 289 21.14 -15.57 4.47
CA GLY A 289 20.48 -16.50 5.40
C GLY A 289 18.95 -16.31 5.55
N GLY A 290 18.36 -15.35 4.84
CA GLY A 290 16.93 -15.04 4.87
C GLY A 290 16.52 -14.04 5.95
N LEU A 291 15.26 -13.57 5.89
CA LEU A 291 14.72 -12.56 6.78
C LEU A 291 14.21 -13.20 8.07
N LEU A 292 14.74 -12.79 9.21
CA LEU A 292 14.22 -13.19 10.52
C LEU A 292 12.82 -12.61 10.73
N VAL A 293 11.95 -13.39 11.36
CA VAL A 293 10.60 -13.00 11.73
C VAL A 293 10.47 -13.02 13.24
N PRO A 294 10.50 -11.85 13.88
CA PRO A 294 10.38 -11.77 15.34
C PRO A 294 9.07 -12.38 15.88
N PRO A 295 9.04 -12.86 17.13
CA PRO A 295 7.88 -13.53 17.73
C PRO A 295 6.61 -12.67 17.77
N GLU A 296 6.75 -11.35 17.90
CA GLU A 296 5.64 -10.40 17.89
C GLU A 296 4.81 -10.43 16.61
N PHE A 297 5.41 -10.85 15.48
CA PHE A 297 4.64 -11.01 14.24
C PHE A 297 3.59 -12.09 14.36
N PHE A 298 3.90 -13.20 15.02
CA PHE A 298 2.95 -14.30 15.23
C PHE A 298 1.94 -13.98 16.33
N ARG A 299 2.31 -13.17 17.32
CA ARG A 299 1.44 -12.79 18.44
C ARG A 299 0.45 -11.68 18.09
N LEU A 300 0.86 -10.70 17.25
CA LEU A 300 0.10 -9.49 17.00
C LEU A 300 -0.04 -9.14 15.52
N TYR A 301 1.06 -8.95 14.77
CA TYR A 301 1.01 -8.33 13.45
C TYR A 301 0.30 -9.21 12.41
N PHE A 302 0.60 -10.50 12.32
CA PHE A 302 -0.07 -11.41 11.39
C PHE A 302 -1.55 -11.62 11.71
N PRO A 303 -1.96 -11.88 12.99
CA PRO A 303 -3.38 -11.88 13.36
C PRO A 303 -4.11 -10.58 12.99
N SER A 304 -3.48 -9.42 13.24
CA SER A 304 -4.04 -8.12 12.90
C SER A 304 -4.19 -7.92 11.39
N MET A 305 -3.18 -8.28 10.62
CA MET A 305 -3.23 -8.24 9.15
C MET A 305 -4.38 -9.10 8.61
N ILE A 306 -4.49 -10.34 9.06
CA ILE A 306 -5.58 -11.24 8.64
C ILE A 306 -6.94 -10.69 9.08
N PHE A 307 -7.04 -10.12 10.29
CA PHE A 307 -8.26 -9.52 10.79
C PHE A 307 -8.76 -8.39 9.88
N VAL A 308 -7.88 -7.43 9.54
CA VAL A 308 -8.24 -6.30 8.68
C VAL A 308 -8.61 -6.77 7.27
N ILE A 309 -7.84 -7.70 6.68
CA ILE A 309 -8.15 -8.30 5.37
C ILE A 309 -9.50 -9.05 5.42
N ALA A 310 -9.78 -9.77 6.50
CA ALA A 310 -11.05 -10.46 6.68
C ALA A 310 -12.24 -9.48 6.74
N VAL A 311 -12.09 -8.36 7.48
CA VAL A 311 -13.11 -7.31 7.54
C VAL A 311 -13.40 -6.76 6.13
N LEU A 312 -12.35 -6.47 5.35
CA LEU A 312 -12.51 -6.07 3.94
C LEU A 312 -13.24 -7.15 3.13
N ARG A 313 -12.82 -8.40 3.26
CA ARG A 313 -13.40 -9.52 2.50
C ARG A 313 -14.87 -9.71 2.83
N PHE A 314 -15.27 -9.62 4.10
CA PHE A 314 -16.68 -9.65 4.51
C PHE A 314 -17.44 -8.42 3.98
N GLY A 315 -16.84 -7.24 4.04
CA GLY A 315 -17.40 -6.02 3.46
C GLY A 315 -17.69 -6.16 1.96
N ILE A 316 -16.74 -6.70 1.18
CA ILE A 316 -16.92 -6.99 -0.25
C ILE A 316 -18.03 -8.02 -0.47
N SER A 317 -18.05 -9.11 0.30
CA SER A 317 -19.04 -10.19 0.16
C SER A 317 -20.46 -9.74 0.48
N GLY A 318 -20.63 -8.91 1.50
CA GLY A 318 -21.91 -8.34 1.93
C GLY A 318 -22.41 -7.20 1.05
N SER A 319 -21.56 -6.64 0.20
CA SER A 319 -21.89 -5.50 -0.65
C SER A 319 -22.43 -5.95 -2.01
N ARG A 320 -23.43 -5.21 -2.56
CA ARG A 320 -23.98 -5.49 -3.89
C ARG A 320 -23.12 -4.84 -4.98
N ASP A 321 -22.99 -3.53 -4.96
CA ASP A 321 -22.38 -2.75 -6.06
C ASP A 321 -21.27 -1.79 -5.61
N ARG A 322 -21.16 -1.52 -4.30
CA ARG A 322 -20.17 -0.60 -3.73
C ARG A 322 -19.82 -1.00 -2.30
N LEU A 323 -18.61 -0.65 -1.86
CA LEU A 323 -18.22 -0.77 -0.46
C LEU A 323 -19.04 0.22 0.37
N GLY A 324 -19.93 -0.31 1.21
CA GLY A 324 -20.86 0.50 1.98
C GLY A 324 -20.18 1.21 3.16
N ARG A 325 -20.80 2.30 3.65
CA ARG A 325 -20.32 3.00 4.86
C ARG A 325 -20.10 2.11 6.08
N PRO A 326 -20.98 1.11 6.37
CA PRO A 326 -20.71 0.20 7.50
C PRO A 326 -19.40 -0.57 7.36
N ALA A 327 -19.07 -1.04 6.16
CA ALA A 327 -17.80 -1.73 5.89
C ALA A 327 -16.62 -0.76 6.02
N ALA A 328 -16.76 0.48 5.53
CA ALA A 328 -15.74 1.51 5.69
C ALA A 328 -15.45 1.84 7.17
N ILE A 329 -16.49 2.02 7.98
CA ILE A 329 -16.36 2.23 9.42
C ILE A 329 -15.72 1.01 10.10
N ALA A 330 -16.14 -0.22 9.72
CA ALA A 330 -15.56 -1.44 10.27
C ALA A 330 -14.06 -1.56 9.97
N LEU A 331 -13.61 -1.15 8.77
CA LEU A 331 -12.20 -1.11 8.41
C LEU A 331 -11.41 -0.11 9.28
N LEU A 332 -11.94 1.11 9.46
CA LEU A 332 -11.31 2.12 10.32
C LEU A 332 -11.25 1.66 11.78
N VAL A 333 -12.32 1.06 12.28
CA VAL A 333 -12.35 0.51 13.65
C VAL A 333 -11.35 -0.64 13.77
N ALA A 334 -11.28 -1.53 12.81
CA ALA A 334 -10.30 -2.62 12.80
C ALA A 334 -8.86 -2.09 12.81
N TYR A 335 -8.56 -1.04 12.02
CA TYR A 335 -7.26 -0.37 12.05
C TYR A 335 -6.94 0.22 13.42
N VAL A 336 -7.88 0.98 14.01
CA VAL A 336 -7.70 1.59 15.33
C VAL A 336 -7.48 0.53 16.40
N ILE A 337 -8.26 -0.57 16.39
CA ILE A 337 -8.08 -1.69 17.33
C ILE A 337 -6.67 -2.29 17.17
N THR A 338 -6.21 -2.51 15.95
CA THR A 338 -4.89 -3.08 15.67
C THR A 338 -3.78 -2.18 16.19
N VAL A 339 -3.86 -0.88 15.91
CA VAL A 339 -2.88 0.11 16.40
C VAL A 339 -2.91 0.18 17.92
N ALA A 340 -4.10 0.27 18.53
CA ALA A 340 -4.24 0.29 19.99
C ALA A 340 -3.69 -0.99 20.63
N ALA A 341 -3.93 -2.16 20.04
CA ALA A 341 -3.37 -3.42 20.52
C ALA A 341 -1.84 -3.43 20.49
N GLY A 342 -1.22 -2.82 19.48
CA GLY A 342 0.24 -2.64 19.39
C GLY A 342 0.83 -1.80 20.53
N TYR A 343 0.06 -0.84 21.06
CA TYR A 343 0.48 -0.01 22.21
C TYR A 343 0.17 -0.64 23.55
N LEU A 344 -0.97 -1.32 23.68
CA LEU A 344 -1.48 -1.84 24.94
C LEU A 344 -0.91 -3.21 25.31
N LEU A 345 -0.58 -4.02 24.31
CA LEU A 345 0.11 -5.27 24.51
C LEU A 345 1.61 -4.93 24.59
N PRO A 346 2.23 -4.91 25.78
CA PRO A 346 3.65 -4.69 25.85
C PRO A 346 4.31 -5.78 24.99
N VAL A 347 4.96 -5.37 23.91
CA VAL A 347 5.99 -6.18 23.29
C VAL A 347 6.97 -6.38 24.42
N ALA A 348 6.87 -7.52 25.10
CA ALA A 348 7.74 -7.84 26.19
C ALA A 348 9.16 -7.72 25.64
N SER A 349 9.81 -6.63 25.99
CA SER A 349 11.23 -6.45 25.83
C SER A 349 11.89 -7.57 26.64
N LEU A 350 12.25 -8.62 25.95
CA LEU A 350 13.18 -9.62 26.46
C LEU A 350 14.47 -9.53 25.67
#